data_82ce220111287a8548153b245fba4fe8
#
_entry.id   82ce220111287a8548153b245fba4fe8
#
_cell.length_a   1.000
_cell.length_b   1.000
_cell.length_c   1.000
_cell.angle_alpha   90.00
_cell.angle_beta   90.00
_cell.angle_gamma   90.00
#
_symmetry.space_group_name_H-M   'P 1'
#
loop_
_entity.id
_entity.type
_entity.pdbx_description
1 polymer ?
#
loop_
_entity_poly.entity_id
_entity_poly.type
_entity_poly.pdbx_seq_one_letter_code
_entity_poly.pdbx_strand_id
1 'polypeptide(L)'
;MNTSNKSYDPITDIIFTKGLKIKSATHKDRKLDIILNNDLILVVSLKNYKKLNGAPLEEVNNFKIIGNGTGLHWPTLDEDLSLYGFLKEFFKQNIEKKRKLVIA
;
A
#
# COMPACT_ATOMS: atom_id res chain seq x y z
N MET A 1 -0.23 -20.29 -25.06
CA MET A 1 0.12 -19.75 -24.71
C MET A 1 0.43 -19.21 -24.01
N ASN A 2 0.28 -18.96 -24.03
CA ASN A 2 0.55 -18.37 -23.42
C ASN A 2 0.81 -17.48 -23.06
N THR A 3 0.98 -17.55 -23.37
CA THR A 3 1.28 -16.45 -23.20
C THR A 3 0.84 -15.58 -22.26
N SER A 4 0.09 -15.47 -22.02
CA SER A 4 -0.46 -14.65 -21.07
C SER A 4 0.25 -14.61 -19.81
N ASN A 5 1.07 -15.46 -19.59
CA ASN A 5 1.82 -15.44 -18.41
C ASN A 5 2.58 -14.21 -18.19
N LYS A 6 3.01 -13.57 -19.22
CA LYS A 6 3.80 -12.38 -19.04
C LYS A 6 3.01 -11.24 -18.45
N SER A 7 1.71 -11.31 -18.48
CA SER A 7 0.94 -10.26 -17.89
C SER A 7 0.35 -10.69 -16.55
N TYR A 8 0.66 -11.88 -16.10
CA TYR A 8 0.18 -12.35 -14.82
C TYR A 8 0.95 -11.68 -13.68
N ASP A 9 0.23 -11.14 -12.73
CA ASP A 9 0.81 -10.50 -11.58
C ASP A 9 0.07 -11.00 -10.35
N PRO A 10 0.75 -11.72 -9.46
CA PRO A 10 0.11 -12.31 -8.29
C PRO A 10 -0.58 -11.27 -7.40
N ILE A 11 0.01 -10.09 -7.26
CA ILE A 11 -0.59 -9.06 -6.42
C ILE A 11 -1.88 -8.55 -7.02
N THR A 12 -1.86 -8.27 -8.32
CA THR A 12 -3.06 -7.83 -9.03
C THR A 12 -4.14 -8.90 -8.94
N ASP A 13 -3.74 -10.15 -9.11
CA ASP A 13 -4.68 -11.26 -9.04
C ASP A 13 -5.35 -11.36 -7.68
N ILE A 14 -4.57 -11.23 -6.61
CA ILE A 14 -5.12 -11.29 -5.26
C ILE A 14 -6.08 -10.14 -5.00
N ILE A 15 -5.70 -8.93 -5.39
CA ILE A 15 -6.55 -7.77 -5.21
C ILE A 15 -7.89 -8.00 -5.89
N PHE A 16 -7.83 -8.49 -7.12
CA PHE A 16 -9.01 -8.67 -7.93
C PHE A 16 -9.90 -9.82 -7.43
N THR A 17 -9.30 -10.98 -7.20
CA THR A 17 -10.08 -12.14 -6.79
C THR A 17 -10.63 -12.05 -5.39
N LYS A 18 -9.92 -11.36 -4.50
CA LYS A 18 -10.38 -11.17 -3.11
C LYS A 18 -11.16 -9.88 -2.93
N GLY A 19 -11.23 -9.05 -3.97
CA GLY A 19 -11.94 -7.79 -3.86
C GLY A 19 -11.34 -6.89 -2.80
N LEU A 20 -10.01 -6.84 -2.70
CA LEU A 20 -9.36 -6.05 -1.67
C LEU A 20 -9.50 -4.56 -1.95
N LYS A 21 -9.81 -3.80 -0.90
CA LYS A 21 -9.94 -2.36 -0.99
C LYS A 21 -9.46 -1.73 0.30
N ILE A 22 -8.96 -0.50 0.19
CA ILE A 22 -8.56 0.27 1.35
C ILE A 22 -9.84 0.75 2.04
N LYS A 23 -9.98 0.40 3.30
CA LYS A 23 -11.10 0.80 4.11
C LYS A 23 -10.81 2.10 4.84
N SER A 24 -9.60 2.23 5.37
CA SER A 24 -9.16 3.44 6.05
C SER A 24 -7.64 3.44 6.12
N ALA A 25 -7.08 4.58 6.51
CA ALA A 25 -5.64 4.69 6.67
C ALA A 25 -5.36 5.75 7.74
N THR A 26 -4.27 5.55 8.49
CA THR A 26 -3.84 6.54 9.47
C THR A 26 -2.33 6.67 9.37
N HIS A 27 -1.84 7.87 9.72
CA HIS A 27 -0.42 8.14 9.74
C HIS A 27 0.03 8.35 11.18
N LYS A 28 1.08 7.65 11.57
CA LYS A 28 1.65 7.81 12.89
C LYS A 28 3.12 7.42 12.85
N ASP A 29 3.96 8.27 13.44
CA ASP A 29 5.39 7.98 13.57
C ASP A 29 6.04 7.62 12.24
N ARG A 30 5.69 8.39 11.20
CA ARG A 30 6.25 8.22 9.86
C ARG A 30 5.94 6.86 9.23
N LYS A 31 4.82 6.31 9.62
CA LYS A 31 4.31 5.08 9.01
C LYS A 31 2.85 5.25 8.69
N LEU A 32 2.40 4.55 7.67
CA LEU A 32 0.99 4.50 7.32
C LEU A 32 0.46 3.13 7.71
N ASP A 33 -0.64 3.15 8.45
CA ASP A 33 -1.38 1.93 8.75
C ASP A 33 -2.55 1.93 7.79
N ILE A 34 -2.52 1.02 6.84
CA ILE A 34 -3.53 0.94 5.80
C ILE A 34 -4.41 -0.25 6.09
N ILE A 35 -5.66 0.00 6.41
CA ILE A 35 -6.58 -1.05 6.80
C ILE A 35 -7.44 -1.43 5.60
N LEU A 36 -7.42 -2.69 5.25
CA LEU A 36 -8.17 -3.19 4.12
C LEU A 36 -9.55 -3.66 4.55
N ASN A 37 -10.42 -3.86 3.58
CA ASN A 37 -11.80 -4.25 3.86
C ASN A 37 -11.96 -5.64 4.50
N ASN A 38 -10.90 -6.43 4.49
CA ASN A 38 -10.91 -7.72 5.20
C ASN A 38 -10.20 -7.60 6.55
N ASP A 39 -9.98 -6.36 7.00
CA ASP A 39 -9.34 -6.01 8.28
C ASP A 39 -7.85 -6.32 8.36
N LEU A 40 -7.23 -6.67 7.27
CA LEU A 40 -5.79 -6.80 7.22
C LEU A 40 -5.18 -5.40 7.32
N ILE A 41 -4.13 -5.26 8.10
CA ILE A 41 -3.47 -3.98 8.27
C ILE A 41 -2.08 -4.04 7.63
N LEU A 42 -1.83 -3.12 6.70
CA LEU A 42 -0.52 -2.99 6.09
C LEU A 42 0.18 -1.81 6.75
N VAL A 43 1.34 -2.06 7.33
CA VAL A 43 2.15 -0.99 7.92
C VAL A 43 3.26 -0.66 6.95
N VAL A 44 3.25 0.55 6.43
CA VAL A 44 4.19 0.96 5.39
C VAL A 44 4.97 2.17 5.87
N SER A 45 6.30 2.12 5.75
CA SER A 45 7.15 3.21 6.16
C SER A 45 7.16 4.33 5.12
N LEU A 46 7.10 5.58 5.58
CA LEU A 46 7.16 6.73 4.67
C LEU A 46 8.54 6.89 4.04
N LYS A 47 9.55 6.23 4.59
CA LYS A 47 10.92 6.36 4.05
C LYS A 47 10.99 6.08 2.57
N ASN A 48 10.11 5.24 2.08
CA ASN A 48 10.15 4.82 0.68
C ASN A 48 9.40 5.76 -0.25
N TYR A 49 8.84 6.82 0.30
CA TYR A 49 8.06 7.78 -0.48
C TYR A 49 8.59 9.18 -0.22
N LYS A 50 9.50 9.64 -1.08
CA LYS A 50 10.19 10.90 -0.88
C LYS A 50 9.29 12.08 -0.58
N LYS A 51 8.23 12.23 -1.35
CA LYS A 51 7.35 13.38 -1.14
C LYS A 51 6.70 13.35 0.22
N LEU A 52 6.33 12.18 0.69
CA LEU A 52 5.68 12.06 1.98
C LEU A 52 6.68 12.16 3.12
N ASN A 53 7.84 11.57 2.94
CA ASN A 53 8.82 11.52 4.00
C ASN A 53 9.36 12.90 4.36
N GLY A 54 9.45 13.79 3.39
CA GLY A 54 9.96 15.13 3.62
C GLY A 54 8.90 16.18 3.90
N ALA A 55 7.64 15.82 3.89
CA ALA A 55 6.56 16.79 4.00
C ALA A 55 6.18 17.10 5.45
N PRO A 56 5.62 18.28 5.69
CA PRO A 56 5.10 18.63 7.02
C PRO A 56 4.00 17.67 7.42
N LEU A 57 3.87 17.48 8.72
CA LEU A 57 2.90 16.55 9.26
C LEU A 57 1.48 16.79 8.77
N GLU A 58 1.07 18.05 8.75
CA GLU A 58 -0.30 18.36 8.33
C GLU A 58 -0.55 18.00 6.87
N GLU A 59 0.48 18.06 6.03
CA GLU A 59 0.32 17.69 4.63
C GLU A 59 0.30 16.18 4.46
N VAL A 60 1.08 15.47 5.24
CA VAL A 60 1.07 14.01 5.19
C VAL A 60 -0.28 13.48 5.66
N ASN A 61 -0.91 14.17 6.60
CA ASN A 61 -2.21 13.75 7.11
C ASN A 61 -3.37 14.17 6.22
N ASN A 62 -3.10 14.98 5.21
CA ASN A 62 -4.15 15.46 4.31
C ASN A 62 -4.26 14.55 3.09
N PHE A 63 -4.93 13.43 3.26
CA PHE A 63 -5.12 12.48 2.16
C PHE A 63 -6.54 11.97 2.15
N LYS A 64 -6.92 11.37 1.04
CA LYS A 64 -8.24 10.78 0.92
C LYS A 64 -8.15 9.50 0.11
N ILE A 65 -9.11 8.63 0.33
CA ILE A 65 -9.19 7.37 -0.39
C ILE A 65 -9.83 7.65 -1.74
N ILE A 66 -9.21 7.15 -2.80
CA ILE A 66 -9.71 7.35 -4.15
C ILE A 66 -9.91 6.00 -4.83
N GLY A 67 -10.55 6.05 -6.01
CA GLY A 67 -10.71 4.85 -6.83
C GLY A 67 -11.45 3.74 -6.14
N ASN A 68 -12.44 4.09 -5.33
CA ASN A 68 -13.25 3.08 -4.63
C ASN A 68 -12.37 2.16 -3.79
N GLY A 69 -11.38 2.72 -3.12
CA GLY A 69 -10.52 1.94 -2.24
C GLY A 69 -9.27 1.39 -2.89
N THR A 70 -8.97 1.82 -4.10
CA THR A 70 -7.78 1.32 -4.79
C THR A 70 -6.55 2.18 -4.59
N GLY A 71 -6.69 3.34 -3.94
CA GLY A 71 -5.53 4.19 -3.72
C GLY A 71 -5.77 5.29 -2.71
N LEU A 72 -4.70 6.02 -2.40
CA LEU A 72 -4.72 7.20 -1.55
C LEU A 72 -4.18 8.37 -2.35
N HIS A 73 -4.77 9.56 -2.13
CA HIS A 73 -4.37 10.76 -2.84
C HIS A 73 -4.06 11.87 -1.84
N TRP A 74 -2.90 12.51 -2.01
CA TRP A 74 -2.46 13.66 -1.23
C TRP A 74 -2.54 14.90 -2.10
N PRO A 75 -3.61 15.71 -1.98
CA PRO A 75 -3.82 16.84 -2.90
C PRO A 75 -2.74 17.91 -2.82
N THR A 76 -2.24 18.22 -1.62
CA THR A 76 -1.24 19.29 -1.51
C THR A 76 0.14 18.84 -1.94
N LEU A 77 0.38 17.53 -1.97
CA LEU A 77 1.67 16.99 -2.38
C LEU A 77 1.65 16.44 -3.79
N ASP A 78 0.47 16.46 -4.42
CA ASP A 78 0.31 15.91 -5.75
C ASP A 78 0.87 14.50 -5.84
N GLU A 79 0.43 13.65 -4.90
CA GLU A 79 0.90 12.29 -4.83
C GLU A 79 -0.26 11.32 -4.79
N ASP A 80 -0.14 10.25 -5.57
CA ASP A 80 -1.12 9.16 -5.60
C ASP A 80 -0.38 7.86 -5.36
N LEU A 81 -0.86 7.07 -4.40
CA LEU A 81 -0.26 5.77 -4.15
C LEU A 81 -1.36 4.72 -4.19
N SER A 82 -1.09 3.64 -4.88
CA SER A 82 -2.10 2.61 -5.11
C SER A 82 -2.00 1.48 -4.09
N LEU A 83 -3.12 0.79 -3.89
CA LEU A 83 -3.12 -0.40 -3.06
C LEU A 83 -2.12 -1.43 -3.58
N TYR A 84 -2.04 -1.56 -4.90
CA TYR A 84 -1.06 -2.45 -5.52
C TYR A 84 0.35 -2.10 -5.05
N GLY A 85 0.68 -0.82 -5.09
CA GLY A 85 2.01 -0.36 -4.68
C GLY A 85 2.28 -0.59 -3.21
N PHE A 86 1.27 -0.39 -2.37
CA PHE A 86 1.42 -0.63 -0.94
C PHE A 86 1.67 -2.10 -0.65
N LEU A 87 0.95 -2.99 -1.30
CA LEU A 87 1.15 -4.41 -1.11
C LEU A 87 2.53 -4.85 -1.59
N LYS A 88 2.94 -4.34 -2.73
CA LYS A 88 4.25 -4.66 -3.27
C LYS A 88 5.35 -4.20 -2.31
N GLU A 89 5.22 -2.99 -1.78
CA GLU A 89 6.20 -2.47 -0.84
C GLU A 89 6.20 -3.24 0.47
N PHE A 90 5.02 -3.62 0.93
CA PHE A 90 4.87 -4.39 2.16
C PHE A 90 5.59 -5.74 2.04
N PHE A 91 5.39 -6.45 0.96
CA PHE A 91 6.07 -7.72 0.74
C PHE A 91 7.57 -7.53 0.66
N LYS A 92 7.99 -6.50 -0.08
CA LYS A 92 9.41 -6.23 -0.23
C LYS A 92 10.08 -5.97 1.11
N GLN A 93 9.49 -5.11 1.93
CA GLN A 93 10.06 -4.80 3.24
C GLN A 93 10.17 -6.01 4.13
N ASN A 94 9.17 -6.85 4.12
CA ASN A 94 9.19 -8.02 5.01
C ASN A 94 10.15 -9.08 4.54
N ILE A 95 10.33 -9.21 3.26
CA ILE A 95 11.31 -10.15 2.73
C ILE A 95 12.72 -9.67 2.96
N GLU A 96 12.95 -8.38 2.73
CA GLU A 96 14.30 -7.81 2.88
C GLU A 96 14.78 -7.80 4.32
N LYS A 97 13.86 -7.82 5.28
CA LYS A 97 14.24 -7.88 6.68
C LYS A 97 14.68 -9.28 7.06
N LYS A 98 14.61 -10.20 6.13
CA LYS A 98 15.02 -11.59 6.35
C LYS A 98 14.36 -12.21 7.55
N ARG A 99 13.10 -11.86 7.73
CA ARG A 99 12.34 -12.46 8.82
C ARG A 99 12.08 -13.91 8.51
N LYS A 100 12.05 -14.69 9.57
CA LYS A 100 11.69 -16.06 9.41
C LYS A 100 10.22 -16.14 9.13
N LEU A 101 9.84 -16.79 8.05
CA LEU A 101 8.45 -16.99 7.75
C LEU A 101 8.03 -18.33 8.31
N VAL A 102 6.97 -18.30 9.10
CA VAL A 102 6.41 -19.52 9.66
C VAL A 102 5.06 -19.75 9.01
N ILE A 103 4.98 -20.81 8.25
CA ILE A 103 3.75 -21.17 7.58
C ILE A 103 3.18 -22.38 8.28
N ALA A 104 2.03 -22.20 8.87
CA ALA A 104 1.43 -23.27 9.64
C ALA A 104 0.44 -24.06 8.81
#